data_e19307f2e12c216d9c14fc062e092e04
#
_entry.id   e19307f2e12c216d9c14fc062e092e04
#
_cell.length_a   1.000
_cell.length_b   1.000
_cell.length_c   1.000
_cell.angle_alpha   90.00
_cell.angle_beta   90.00
_cell.angle_gamma   90.00
#
_symmetry.space_group_name_H-M   'P 1'
#
loop_
_entity.id
_entity.type
_entity.pdbx_description
1 polymer ?
#
loop_
_entity_poly.entity_id
_entity_poly.type
_entity_poly.pdbx_seq_one_letter_code
_entity_poly.pdbx_strand_id
1 'polypeptide(L)'
;MDKNYNVVGYVKLAKLWERSENSAIEYHHNYYQNKFVNYSNYNLHDVYIDITGKKETYKRMEMVRLLKDCQFGYVDIIFTQTKGYLAANNREFCYLIKFLFSMTHRIDIITEDDSYNINTLVNEDNQREALLKMADDCIYLNPLDFQEWMNELVRSINSLGND
;
A
#
# COMPACT_ATOMS: atom_id res chain seq x y z
N MET A 1 -20.58 18.96 1.87
CA MET A 1 -19.20 19.39 2.13
C MET A 1 -18.23 18.37 1.59
N ASP A 2 -17.37 18.80 0.72
CA ASP A 2 -16.44 17.89 0.09
C ASP A 2 -15.32 17.51 1.05
N LYS A 3 -15.14 16.21 1.26
CA LYS A 3 -14.07 15.73 2.09
C LYS A 3 -12.78 15.68 1.28
N ASN A 4 -11.68 16.12 1.89
CA ASN A 4 -10.36 16.02 1.29
C ASN A 4 -9.68 14.74 1.73
N TYR A 5 -9.04 14.05 0.80
CA TYR A 5 -8.34 12.81 1.06
C TYR A 5 -6.85 12.98 0.79
N ASN A 6 -6.03 12.48 1.69
CA ASN A 6 -4.62 12.34 1.44
C ASN A 6 -4.39 11.05 0.65
N VAL A 7 -3.92 11.21 -0.58
CA VAL A 7 -3.68 10.07 -1.46
C VAL A 7 -2.18 9.87 -1.66
N VAL A 8 -1.79 8.63 -1.88
CA VAL A 8 -0.40 8.27 -2.15
C VAL A 8 -0.34 7.32 -3.34
N GLY A 9 0.83 7.28 -3.99
CA GLY A 9 1.12 6.27 -4.99
C GLY A 9 2.12 5.27 -4.47
N TYR A 10 1.96 4.01 -4.81
CA TYR A 10 2.96 2.98 -4.53
C TYR A 10 3.38 2.27 -5.80
N VAL A 11 4.69 2.18 -6.01
CA VAL A 11 5.31 1.56 -7.18
C VAL A 11 6.40 0.60 -6.73
N LYS A 12 6.41 -0.61 -7.30
CA LYS A 12 7.49 -1.55 -7.10
C LYS A 12 8.09 -1.93 -8.44
N LEU A 13 9.37 -1.66 -8.62
CA LEU A 13 10.10 -1.98 -9.84
C LEU A 13 11.15 -3.04 -9.57
N ALA A 14 11.46 -3.82 -10.60
CA ALA A 14 12.49 -4.84 -10.51
C ALA A 14 13.87 -4.23 -10.29
N LYS A 15 14.78 -5.00 -9.69
CA LYS A 15 16.14 -4.56 -9.35
C LYS A 15 16.89 -3.99 -10.54
N LEU A 16 16.63 -4.49 -11.72
CA LEU A 16 17.33 -4.03 -12.92
C LEU A 16 17.13 -2.54 -13.22
N TRP A 17 16.03 -1.93 -12.67
CA TRP A 17 15.76 -0.51 -12.80
C TRP A 17 16.69 0.36 -11.94
N GLU A 18 17.51 -0.23 -11.09
CA GLU A 18 18.49 0.53 -10.30
C GLU A 18 19.44 1.34 -11.19
N ARG A 19 19.70 0.86 -12.41
CA ARG A 19 20.55 1.57 -13.38
C ARG A 19 19.93 2.87 -13.88
N SER A 20 18.61 2.99 -13.80
CA SER A 20 17.85 4.15 -14.22
C SER A 20 16.99 4.70 -13.09
N GLU A 21 17.48 4.60 -11.85
CA GLU A 21 16.74 4.92 -10.66
C GLU A 21 16.17 6.33 -10.69
N ASN A 22 17.01 7.32 -10.98
CA ASN A 22 16.57 8.72 -10.97
C ASN A 22 15.48 8.97 -12.01
N SER A 23 15.62 8.40 -13.20
CA SER A 23 14.61 8.55 -14.25
C SER A 23 13.29 7.86 -13.87
N ALA A 24 13.38 6.68 -13.27
CA ALA A 24 12.21 5.94 -12.85
C ALA A 24 11.45 6.67 -11.74
N ILE A 25 12.16 7.19 -10.77
CA ILE A 25 11.57 7.95 -9.66
C ILE A 25 10.87 9.21 -10.20
N GLU A 26 11.56 9.97 -11.05
CA GLU A 26 10.99 11.18 -11.64
C GLU A 26 9.74 10.86 -12.46
N TYR A 27 9.79 9.79 -13.28
CA TYR A 27 8.65 9.39 -14.10
C TYR A 27 7.42 9.10 -13.24
N HIS A 28 7.57 8.33 -12.17
CA HIS A 28 6.44 7.92 -11.35
C HIS A 28 5.92 9.05 -10.46
N HIS A 29 6.80 9.92 -9.97
CA HIS A 29 6.36 11.12 -9.26
C HIS A 29 5.53 12.02 -10.18
N ASN A 30 6.00 12.24 -11.41
CA ASN A 30 5.27 13.06 -12.37
C ASN A 30 3.94 12.42 -12.76
N TYR A 31 3.92 11.11 -12.93
CA TYR A 31 2.70 10.38 -13.25
C TYR A 31 1.61 10.62 -12.21
N TYR A 32 1.93 10.48 -10.94
CA TYR A 32 0.93 10.67 -9.88
C TYR A 32 0.58 12.14 -9.67
N GLN A 33 1.53 13.04 -9.80
CA GLN A 33 1.24 14.48 -9.75
C GLN A 33 0.26 14.88 -10.85
N ASN A 34 0.48 14.42 -12.06
CA ASN A 34 -0.39 14.71 -13.18
C ASN A 34 -1.76 14.05 -13.03
N LYS A 35 -1.78 12.85 -12.48
CA LYS A 35 -3.02 12.10 -12.28
C LYS A 35 -4.01 12.88 -11.40
N PHE A 36 -3.54 13.54 -10.36
CA PHE A 36 -4.40 14.16 -9.36
C PHE A 36 -4.55 15.67 -9.52
N VAL A 37 -3.91 16.28 -10.52
CA VAL A 37 -3.92 17.73 -10.70
C VAL A 37 -5.33 18.28 -10.86
N ASN A 38 -6.25 17.51 -11.46
CA ASN A 38 -7.63 17.93 -11.70
C ASN A 38 -8.62 17.47 -10.63
N TYR A 39 -8.14 16.85 -9.56
CA TYR A 39 -9.00 16.36 -8.48
C TYR A 39 -8.83 17.25 -7.26
N SER A 40 -9.76 18.19 -7.07
CA SER A 40 -9.66 19.17 -5.98
C SER A 40 -9.77 18.55 -4.59
N ASN A 41 -10.37 17.37 -4.49
CA ASN A 41 -10.56 16.69 -3.20
C ASN A 41 -9.46 15.66 -2.88
N TYR A 42 -8.47 15.50 -3.76
CA TYR A 42 -7.34 14.61 -3.54
C TYR A 42 -6.07 15.42 -3.37
N ASN A 43 -5.40 15.20 -2.25
CA ASN A 43 -4.12 15.82 -1.95
C ASN A 43 -3.04 14.76 -2.00
N LEU A 44 -2.15 14.83 -3.00
CA LEU A 44 -1.05 13.87 -3.12
C LEU A 44 -0.04 14.13 -2.01
N HIS A 45 0.02 13.19 -1.06
CA HIS A 45 0.93 13.28 0.07
C HIS A 45 2.35 12.86 -0.30
N ASP A 46 2.50 11.72 -1.01
CA ASP A 46 3.80 11.21 -1.42
C ASP A 46 3.63 10.10 -2.45
N VAL A 47 4.75 9.73 -3.08
CA VAL A 47 4.85 8.56 -3.96
C VAL A 47 5.98 7.70 -3.43
N TYR A 48 5.67 6.45 -3.09
CA TYR A 48 6.61 5.50 -2.50
C TYR A 48 7.05 4.54 -3.59
N ILE A 49 8.35 4.54 -3.90
CA ILE A 49 8.88 3.75 -5.01
C ILE A 49 9.97 2.83 -4.49
N ASP A 50 9.72 1.52 -4.55
CA ASP A 50 10.71 0.49 -4.24
C ASP A 50 11.30 -0.05 -5.53
N ILE A 51 12.62 0.02 -5.67
CA ILE A 51 13.35 -0.61 -6.77
C ILE A 51 14.18 -1.70 -6.13
N THR A 52 13.68 -2.95 -6.18
CA THR A 52 14.29 -4.01 -5.41
C THR A 52 13.88 -5.39 -5.92
N GLY A 53 14.74 -6.39 -5.70
CA GLY A 53 14.38 -7.77 -5.92
C GLY A 53 13.72 -8.45 -4.72
N LYS A 54 13.58 -7.73 -3.61
CA LYS A 54 12.99 -8.29 -2.39
C LYS A 54 11.47 -8.43 -2.55
N LYS A 55 10.95 -9.60 -2.18
CA LYS A 55 9.53 -9.93 -2.35
C LYS A 55 8.70 -9.61 -1.11
N GLU A 56 9.26 -9.82 0.06
CA GLU A 56 8.54 -9.63 1.33
C GLU A 56 8.27 -8.14 1.57
N THR A 57 7.03 -7.81 1.92
CA THR A 57 6.60 -6.43 2.14
C THR A 57 7.46 -5.74 3.21
N TYR A 58 7.77 -6.46 4.30
CA TYR A 58 8.53 -5.88 5.42
C TYR A 58 10.02 -5.68 5.11
N LYS A 59 10.50 -6.13 3.95
CA LYS A 59 11.88 -5.92 3.50
C LYS A 59 12.01 -4.79 2.49
N ARG A 60 10.90 -4.23 2.04
CA ARG A 60 10.90 -3.12 1.08
C ARG A 60 10.84 -1.81 1.85
N MET A 61 11.89 -1.01 1.74
CA MET A 61 12.05 0.19 2.56
C MET A 61 10.92 1.19 2.37
N GLU A 62 10.49 1.44 1.13
CA GLU A 62 9.43 2.41 0.87
C GLU A 62 8.06 1.87 1.26
N MET A 63 7.81 0.57 1.08
CA MET A 63 6.59 -0.04 1.59
C MET A 63 6.51 0.12 3.12
N VAL A 64 7.59 -0.14 3.82
CA VAL A 64 7.63 0.01 5.28
C VAL A 64 7.37 1.46 5.68
N ARG A 65 7.96 2.42 4.95
CA ARG A 65 7.72 3.85 5.19
C ARG A 65 6.25 4.21 4.96
N LEU A 66 5.65 3.68 3.90
CA LEU A 66 4.22 3.86 3.62
C LEU A 66 3.35 3.34 4.76
N LEU A 67 3.62 2.12 5.23
CA LEU A 67 2.83 1.51 6.30
C LEU A 67 2.97 2.28 7.61
N LYS A 68 4.15 2.81 7.88
CA LYS A 68 4.37 3.69 9.03
C LYS A 68 3.55 4.97 8.90
N ASP A 69 3.56 5.60 7.73
CA ASP A 69 2.76 6.80 7.48
C ASP A 69 1.26 6.53 7.61
N CYS A 70 0.82 5.32 7.21
CA CYS A 70 -0.56 4.89 7.43
C CYS A 70 -0.90 4.83 8.93
N GLN A 71 0.01 4.34 9.75
CA GLN A 71 -0.21 4.28 11.19
C GLN A 71 -0.33 5.67 11.82
N PHE A 72 0.37 6.66 11.27
CA PHE A 72 0.30 8.03 11.74
C PHE A 72 -0.92 8.80 11.22
N GLY A 73 -1.74 8.17 10.38
CA GLY A 73 -2.93 8.83 9.85
C GLY A 73 -2.69 9.75 8.68
N TYR A 74 -1.54 9.66 8.02
CA TYR A 74 -1.19 10.55 6.90
C TYR A 74 -1.77 10.08 5.56
N VAL A 75 -2.35 8.89 5.50
CA VAL A 75 -2.79 8.26 4.26
C VAL A 75 -4.25 7.85 4.36
N ASP A 76 -5.05 8.26 3.40
CA ASP A 76 -6.46 7.85 3.29
C ASP A 76 -6.66 6.84 2.15
N ILE A 77 -5.96 7.01 1.03
CA ILE A 77 -6.10 6.15 -0.14
C ILE A 77 -4.73 5.83 -0.72
N ILE A 78 -4.51 4.54 -0.97
CA ILE A 78 -3.30 4.06 -1.65
C ILE A 78 -3.68 3.74 -3.09
N PHE A 79 -3.03 4.40 -4.04
CA PHE A 79 -3.15 4.11 -5.47
C PHE A 79 -1.94 3.30 -5.91
N THR A 80 -2.17 2.26 -6.69
CA THR A 80 -1.10 1.48 -7.30
C THR A 80 -1.56 0.94 -8.64
N GLN A 81 -0.62 0.61 -9.52
CA GLN A 81 -0.97 0.13 -10.85
C GLN A 81 -1.50 -1.30 -10.83
N THR A 82 -0.97 -2.12 -9.94
CA THR A 82 -1.35 -3.53 -9.87
C THR A 82 -1.20 -4.06 -8.44
N LYS A 83 -2.03 -5.03 -8.11
CA LYS A 83 -1.95 -5.75 -6.84
C LYS A 83 -0.55 -6.34 -6.61
N GLY A 84 0.09 -6.79 -7.70
CA GLY A 84 1.42 -7.39 -7.61
C GLY A 84 2.49 -6.47 -7.07
N TYR A 85 2.29 -5.15 -7.17
CA TYR A 85 3.20 -4.19 -6.54
C TYR A 85 3.08 -4.22 -5.02
N LEU A 86 1.87 -4.47 -4.51
CA LEU A 86 1.63 -4.46 -3.06
C LEU A 86 2.18 -5.71 -2.39
N ALA A 87 1.93 -6.89 -2.97
CA ALA A 87 2.38 -8.15 -2.39
C ALA A 87 2.69 -9.17 -3.47
N ALA A 88 3.71 -10.00 -3.23
CA ALA A 88 4.19 -10.97 -4.21
C ALA A 88 3.27 -12.19 -4.35
N ASN A 89 2.44 -12.46 -3.35
CA ASN A 89 1.53 -13.60 -3.36
C ASN A 89 0.25 -13.28 -2.60
N ASN A 90 -0.77 -14.12 -2.76
CA ASN A 90 -2.07 -13.90 -2.15
C ASN A 90 -2.04 -13.93 -0.63
N ARG A 91 -1.21 -14.79 -0.05
CA ARG A 91 -1.11 -14.88 1.41
C ARG A 91 -0.62 -13.58 2.00
N GLU A 92 0.47 -13.04 1.49
CA GLU A 92 1.04 -11.78 1.97
C GLU A 92 0.11 -10.61 1.69
N PHE A 93 -0.60 -10.65 0.57
CA PHE A 93 -1.63 -9.66 0.28
C PHE A 93 -2.73 -9.66 1.36
N CYS A 94 -3.18 -10.84 1.77
CA CYS A 94 -4.16 -10.96 2.85
C CYS A 94 -3.66 -10.36 4.16
N TYR A 95 -2.39 -10.60 4.48
CA TYR A 95 -1.79 -10.04 5.70
C TYR A 95 -1.75 -8.51 5.63
N LEU A 96 -1.37 -7.98 4.46
CA LEU A 96 -1.32 -6.54 4.25
C LEU A 96 -2.71 -5.90 4.35
N ILE A 97 -3.73 -6.54 3.77
CA ILE A 97 -5.12 -6.08 3.88
C ILE A 97 -5.56 -6.05 5.34
N LYS A 98 -5.26 -7.10 6.10
CA LYS A 98 -5.62 -7.13 7.52
C LYS A 98 -4.96 -5.99 8.29
N PHE A 99 -3.69 -5.75 8.02
CA PHE A 99 -2.95 -4.67 8.65
C PHE A 99 -3.59 -3.31 8.34
N LEU A 100 -3.83 -3.04 7.06
CA LEU A 100 -4.33 -1.74 6.60
C LEU A 100 -5.78 -1.49 7.03
N PHE A 101 -6.64 -2.51 6.91
CA PHE A 101 -8.07 -2.34 7.19
C PHE A 101 -8.38 -2.41 8.69
N SER A 102 -7.40 -2.74 9.53
CA SER A 102 -7.55 -2.75 10.99
C SER A 102 -7.10 -1.46 11.64
N MET A 103 -6.71 -0.45 10.86
CA MET A 103 -6.33 0.86 11.39
C MET A 103 -7.53 1.58 12.01
N THR A 104 -7.24 2.51 12.91
CA THR A 104 -8.31 3.29 13.57
C THR A 104 -9.04 4.22 12.61
N HIS A 105 -8.38 4.64 11.53
CA HIS A 105 -9.00 5.42 10.47
C HIS A 105 -9.11 4.55 9.21
N ARG A 106 -9.99 4.95 8.30
CA ARG A 106 -10.24 4.19 7.08
C ARG A 106 -9.13 4.44 6.08
N ILE A 107 -8.56 3.35 5.56
CA ILE A 107 -7.60 3.38 4.46
C ILE A 107 -8.18 2.54 3.32
N ASP A 108 -8.22 3.12 2.12
CA ASP A 108 -8.71 2.45 0.93
C ASP A 108 -7.58 2.20 -0.05
N ILE A 109 -7.76 1.22 -0.92
CA ILE A 109 -6.79 0.86 -1.95
C ILE A 109 -7.50 0.88 -3.30
N ILE A 110 -6.88 1.53 -4.28
CA ILE A 110 -7.39 1.57 -5.65
C ILE A 110 -6.30 1.07 -6.58
N THR A 111 -6.61 0.05 -7.37
CA THR A 111 -5.69 -0.46 -8.40
C THR A 111 -6.16 -0.03 -9.78
N GLU A 112 -5.21 0.28 -10.65
CA GLU A 112 -5.51 0.79 -11.99
C GLU A 112 -5.74 -0.33 -13.01
N ASP A 113 -5.27 -1.54 -12.73
CA ASP A 113 -5.41 -2.67 -13.65
C ASP A 113 -6.71 -3.45 -13.47
N ASP A 114 -7.60 -2.94 -12.62
CA ASP A 114 -8.90 -3.56 -12.30
C ASP A 114 -8.83 -4.94 -11.66
N SER A 115 -7.64 -5.49 -11.44
CA SER A 115 -7.51 -6.80 -10.80
C SER A 115 -7.98 -6.74 -9.34
N TYR A 116 -7.98 -5.57 -8.75
CA TYR A 116 -8.61 -5.29 -7.46
C TYR A 116 -9.12 -3.86 -7.47
N ASN A 117 -10.25 -3.67 -8.06
CA ASN A 117 -10.89 -2.36 -8.03
C ASN A 117 -11.57 -2.18 -6.67
N ILE A 118 -10.80 -1.84 -5.66
CA ILE A 118 -11.32 -1.58 -4.33
C ILE A 118 -11.50 -0.08 -4.18
N ASN A 119 -12.64 0.40 -4.60
CA ASN A 119 -12.99 1.78 -4.36
C ASN A 119 -14.09 1.83 -3.30
N THR A 120 -13.69 1.98 -2.05
CA THR A 120 -14.62 1.99 -0.93
C THR A 120 -15.16 3.37 -0.61
N LEU A 121 -14.85 4.37 -1.46
CA LEU A 121 -15.28 5.75 -1.21
C LEU A 121 -16.73 6.03 -1.56
N VAL A 122 -17.35 5.18 -2.37
CA VAL A 122 -18.71 5.43 -2.86
C VAL A 122 -19.70 4.45 -2.24
N ASN A 123 -19.79 3.24 -2.79
CA ASN A 123 -20.78 2.24 -2.35
C ASN A 123 -20.15 0.85 -2.30
N GLU A 124 -18.89 0.75 -1.94
CA GLU A 124 -18.14 -0.48 -2.10
C GLU A 124 -17.71 -1.10 -0.77
N ASP A 125 -18.46 -0.82 0.29
CA ASP A 125 -18.23 -1.45 1.59
C ASP A 125 -18.28 -2.97 1.50
N ASN A 126 -19.11 -3.52 0.60
CA ASN A 126 -19.20 -4.96 0.39
C ASN A 126 -17.87 -5.55 -0.09
N GLN A 127 -17.15 -4.84 -0.97
CA GLN A 127 -15.83 -5.28 -1.42
C GLN A 127 -14.83 -5.27 -0.28
N ARG A 128 -14.85 -4.22 0.52
CA ARG A 128 -13.98 -4.11 1.69
C ARG A 128 -14.22 -5.25 2.67
N GLU A 129 -15.48 -5.54 2.97
CA GLU A 129 -15.87 -6.64 3.86
C GLU A 129 -15.45 -7.99 3.30
N ALA A 130 -15.65 -8.21 1.99
CA ALA A 130 -15.27 -9.45 1.34
C ALA A 130 -13.75 -9.67 1.39
N LEU A 131 -12.97 -8.63 1.16
CA LEU A 131 -11.51 -8.72 1.25
C LEU A 131 -11.05 -9.00 2.67
N LEU A 132 -11.64 -8.33 3.64
CA LEU A 132 -11.28 -8.54 5.04
C LEU A 132 -11.64 -9.96 5.49
N LYS A 133 -12.79 -10.48 5.04
CA LYS A 133 -13.17 -11.86 5.32
C LYS A 133 -12.18 -12.84 4.68
N MET A 134 -11.77 -12.61 3.44
CA MET A 134 -10.76 -13.43 2.77
C MET A 134 -9.45 -13.40 3.54
N ALA A 135 -9.04 -12.23 4.02
CA ALA A 135 -7.82 -12.09 4.81
C ALA A 135 -7.92 -12.85 6.13
N ASP A 136 -9.05 -12.72 6.82
CA ASP A 136 -9.28 -13.42 8.09
C ASP A 136 -9.26 -14.95 7.90
N ASP A 137 -9.86 -15.45 6.82
CA ASP A 137 -9.86 -16.88 6.52
C ASP A 137 -8.43 -17.38 6.25
N CYS A 138 -7.65 -16.61 5.50
CA CYS A 138 -6.26 -16.95 5.23
C CYS A 138 -5.42 -16.97 6.52
N ILE A 139 -5.61 -16.01 7.39
CA ILE A 139 -4.90 -15.92 8.67
C ILE A 139 -5.30 -17.08 9.58
N TYR A 140 -6.58 -17.45 9.59
CA TYR A 140 -7.06 -18.58 10.35
C TYR A 140 -6.33 -19.88 9.98
N LEU A 141 -6.00 -20.03 8.69
CA LEU A 141 -5.28 -21.21 8.20
C LEU A 141 -3.75 -21.10 8.43
N ASN A 142 -3.24 -19.91 8.68
CA ASN A 142 -1.80 -19.66 8.80
C ASN A 142 -1.48 -18.72 9.99
N PRO A 143 -1.94 -19.04 11.20
CA PRO A 143 -1.85 -18.06 12.29
C PRO A 143 -0.41 -17.78 12.73
N LEU A 144 0.47 -18.78 12.72
CA LEU A 144 1.87 -18.59 13.12
C LEU A 144 2.64 -17.81 12.07
N ASP A 145 2.38 -18.06 10.79
CA ASP A 145 3.01 -17.35 9.69
C ASP A 145 2.61 -15.88 9.70
N PHE A 146 1.32 -15.61 9.94
CA PHE A 146 0.84 -14.24 10.07
C PHE A 146 1.50 -13.52 11.24
N GLN A 147 1.60 -14.17 12.39
CA GLN A 147 2.24 -13.58 13.57
C GLN A 147 3.69 -13.25 13.30
N GLU A 148 4.41 -14.15 12.63
CA GLU A 148 5.80 -13.92 12.24
C GLU A 148 5.92 -12.74 11.27
N TRP A 149 5.04 -12.66 10.28
CA TRP A 149 4.98 -11.56 9.35
C TRP A 149 4.76 -10.23 10.08
N MET A 150 3.81 -10.19 11.02
CA MET A 150 3.53 -9.00 11.82
C MET A 150 4.74 -8.59 12.65
N ASN A 151 5.42 -9.55 13.27
CA ASN A 151 6.59 -9.27 14.10
C ASN A 151 7.71 -8.66 13.25
N GLU A 152 7.94 -9.18 12.04
CA GLU A 152 8.94 -8.64 11.13
C GLU A 152 8.57 -7.24 10.66
N LEU A 153 7.29 -7.01 10.36
CA LEU A 153 6.82 -5.69 9.94
C LEU A 153 7.02 -4.65 11.05
N VAL A 154 6.60 -4.98 12.27
CA VAL A 154 6.75 -4.07 13.41
C VAL A 154 8.23 -3.76 13.65
N ARG A 155 9.10 -4.76 13.55
CA ARG A 155 10.53 -4.55 13.69
C ARG A 155 11.08 -3.59 12.63
N SER A 156 10.64 -3.76 11.39
CA SER A 156 11.06 -2.91 10.27
C SER A 156 10.57 -1.47 10.45
N ILE A 157 9.32 -1.30 10.87
CA ILE A 157 8.75 0.03 11.12
C ILE A 157 9.53 0.73 12.23
N ASN A 158 9.82 0.02 13.31
CA ASN A 158 10.56 0.58 14.44
C ASN A 158 12.00 0.98 14.05
N SER A 159 12.62 0.23 13.14
CA SER A 159 13.97 0.55 12.65
C SER A 159 14.00 1.89 11.92
N LEU A 160 12.94 2.22 11.17
CA LEU A 160 12.86 3.52 10.50
C LEU A 160 12.76 4.68 11.49
N GLY A 161 12.19 4.45 12.65
CA GLY A 161 12.02 5.48 13.66
C GLY A 161 13.31 5.84 14.40
N ASN A 162 14.37 5.06 14.22
CA ASN A 162 15.63 5.24 14.93
C ASN A 162 16.69 5.99 14.11
N ASP A 163 16.33 6.47 12.93
CA ASP A 163 17.26 7.25 12.10
C ASP A 163 17.28 8.73 12.46
#